data_c507ab164d1f38da5c79ec5ecea23eeb
#
_entry.id   c507ab164d1f38da5c79ec5ecea23eeb
#
_cell.length_a   1.000
_cell.length_b   1.000
_cell.length_c   1.000
_cell.angle_alpha   90.00
_cell.angle_beta   90.00
_cell.angle_gamma   90.00
#
_symmetry.space_group_name_H-M   'P 1'
#
loop_
_entity.id
_entity.type
_entity.pdbx_description
1 polymer ?
#
loop_
_entity_poly.entity_id
_entity_poly.type
_entity_poly.pdbx_seq_one_letter_code
_entity_poly.pdbx_strand_id
1 'polypeptide(L)'
;DYQTRSNDNRIKVIPSAPPRGLIFDRNGVLLAENQPEFSLEIIPEQVTDLKKTVQELTTLLDLDPQNIPRLLDEARHTRKFNPLTLAEQLNEEQVAKFSVNQYRFPGCNIEAYLKRNYPYTDVLTHALGYVARINVKDLQQLEKDGKLNNYAATHDIGKQGVEKYYEDQLHGQAGYQEVEVNNKGRVLRTLKFQPPVAGQDLYLGIDIKLQKRAYELMQGRKGGILMMDPRDGSILAFVSAPSYDPNIFVRGVTSKEYAALLKDPNRPLINRISQGGYAPASTVKPLLAIMGLNEGAITPYYRYFGGPTFQIPGTARKFRDWRRGGH
;
A
#
# COMPACT_ATOMS: atom_id res chain seq x y z
N ASP A 1 -37.10 8.08 -29.57
CA ASP A 1 -37.08 7.38 -28.27
C ASP A 1 -36.52 5.97 -28.29
N TYR A 2 -36.91 5.12 -29.26
CA TYR A 2 -36.35 3.77 -29.39
C TYR A 2 -34.92 3.79 -30.00
N GLN A 3 -34.65 4.68 -30.93
CA GLN A 3 -33.30 4.87 -31.50
C GLN A 3 -32.33 5.46 -30.52
N THR A 4 -32.74 6.38 -29.66
CA THR A 4 -31.89 6.97 -28.61
C THR A 4 -31.52 5.92 -27.56
N ARG A 5 -32.48 5.12 -27.08
CA ARG A 5 -32.23 3.99 -26.16
C ARG A 5 -31.40 2.86 -26.79
N SER A 6 -31.54 2.63 -28.10
CA SER A 6 -30.72 1.66 -28.85
C SER A 6 -29.26 2.15 -29.00
N ASN A 7 -29.04 3.45 -29.12
CA ASN A 7 -27.71 4.03 -29.21
C ASN A 7 -27.02 4.07 -27.85
N ASP A 8 -27.73 4.39 -26.76
CA ASP A 8 -27.17 4.39 -25.39
C ASP A 8 -26.74 2.99 -24.92
N ASN A 9 -27.43 1.94 -25.40
CA ASN A 9 -27.04 0.54 -25.12
C ASN A 9 -25.85 0.03 -25.97
N ARG A 10 -25.35 0.82 -26.93
CA ARG A 10 -24.20 0.46 -27.78
C ARG A 10 -22.89 1.06 -27.34
N ILE A 11 -22.90 2.03 -26.44
CA ILE A 11 -21.69 2.70 -25.94
C ILE A 11 -21.36 2.14 -24.57
N LYS A 12 -20.12 1.67 -24.39
CA LYS A 12 -19.56 1.22 -23.11
C LYS A 12 -18.35 2.09 -22.76
N VAL A 13 -18.24 2.49 -21.50
CA VAL A 13 -17.05 3.16 -20.98
C VAL A 13 -16.16 2.11 -20.31
N ILE A 14 -14.91 2.02 -20.77
CA ILE A 14 -13.88 1.15 -20.21
C ILE A 14 -12.87 2.07 -19.51
N PRO A 15 -12.77 2.03 -18.18
CA PRO A 15 -11.79 2.84 -17.46
C PRO A 15 -10.38 2.26 -17.63
N SER A 16 -9.34 3.13 -17.53
CA SER A 16 -7.95 2.74 -17.50
C SER A 16 -7.26 3.33 -16.27
N ALA A 17 -6.50 2.49 -15.57
CA ALA A 17 -5.81 2.89 -14.34
C ALA A 17 -4.66 3.88 -14.64
N PRO A 18 -4.47 4.91 -13.82
CA PRO A 18 -3.33 5.79 -13.92
C PRO A 18 -2.07 5.09 -13.36
N PRO A 19 -0.88 5.37 -13.90
CA PRO A 19 0.37 5.03 -13.23
C PRO A 19 0.47 5.76 -11.90
N ARG A 20 0.74 5.02 -10.81
CA ARG A 20 0.93 5.61 -9.48
C ARG A 20 2.23 6.41 -9.42
N GLY A 21 2.24 7.56 -8.76
CA GLY A 21 3.43 8.36 -8.54
C GLY A 21 4.54 7.59 -7.82
N LEU A 22 5.78 7.90 -8.13
CA LEU A 22 6.96 7.32 -7.51
C LEU A 22 7.27 8.01 -6.18
N ILE A 23 8.01 7.34 -5.30
CA ILE A 23 8.46 7.94 -4.04
C ILE A 23 9.98 7.90 -4.01
N PHE A 24 10.59 9.06 -3.78
CA PHE A 24 12.03 9.26 -3.72
C PHE A 24 12.46 9.72 -2.32
N ASP A 25 13.70 9.44 -1.96
CA ASP A 25 14.36 10.07 -0.84
C ASP A 25 14.77 11.51 -1.16
N ARG A 26 15.33 12.22 -0.20
CA ARG A 26 15.80 13.61 -0.38
C ARG A 26 16.90 13.79 -1.43
N ASN A 27 17.59 12.73 -1.80
CA ASN A 27 18.69 12.70 -2.76
C ASN A 27 18.26 12.16 -4.14
N GLY A 28 16.96 11.90 -4.34
CA GLY A 28 16.42 11.32 -5.57
C GLY A 28 16.58 9.82 -5.70
N VAL A 29 16.89 9.12 -4.61
CA VAL A 29 16.94 7.64 -4.60
C VAL A 29 15.52 7.08 -4.53
N LEU A 30 15.20 6.14 -5.41
CA LEU A 30 13.89 5.54 -5.54
C LEU A 30 13.55 4.65 -4.34
N LEU A 31 12.47 4.97 -3.62
CA LEU A 31 12.01 4.26 -2.43
C LEU A 31 10.77 3.39 -2.69
N ALA A 32 9.92 3.79 -3.62
CA ALA A 32 8.79 3.01 -4.09
C ALA A 32 8.58 3.25 -5.58
N GLU A 33 8.44 2.16 -6.33
CA GLU A 33 8.37 2.14 -7.79
C GLU A 33 7.19 1.30 -8.28
N ASN A 34 6.92 1.36 -9.58
CA ASN A 34 5.94 0.51 -10.22
C ASN A 34 6.69 -0.42 -11.19
N GLN A 35 6.62 -1.72 -10.96
CA GLN A 35 7.22 -2.72 -11.82
C GLN A 35 6.16 -3.33 -12.73
N PRO A 36 6.48 -3.58 -14.02
CA PRO A 36 5.60 -4.34 -14.89
C PRO A 36 5.52 -5.79 -14.40
N GLU A 37 4.30 -6.26 -14.22
CA GLU A 37 3.99 -7.66 -13.98
C GLU A 37 3.06 -8.16 -15.07
N PHE A 38 3.01 -9.47 -15.25
CA PHE A 38 2.24 -10.10 -16.29
C PHE A 38 1.19 -11.03 -15.69
N SER A 39 -0.04 -10.95 -16.22
CA SER A 39 -1.13 -11.87 -15.92
C SER A 39 -1.52 -12.65 -17.17
N LEU A 40 -1.98 -13.88 -16.96
CA LEU A 40 -2.60 -14.68 -18.02
C LEU A 40 -4.10 -14.54 -17.92
N GLU A 41 -4.71 -13.99 -18.95
CA GLU A 41 -6.14 -13.80 -19.05
C GLU A 41 -6.77 -14.71 -20.10
N ILE A 42 -8.01 -15.14 -19.85
CA ILE A 42 -8.79 -15.98 -20.73
C ILE A 42 -10.12 -15.29 -20.98
N ILE A 43 -10.51 -15.16 -22.26
CA ILE A 43 -11.85 -14.72 -22.67
C ILE A 43 -12.69 -15.95 -22.95
N PRO A 44 -13.63 -16.34 -22.05
CA PRO A 44 -14.32 -17.63 -22.14
C PRO A 44 -15.07 -17.89 -23.45
N GLU A 45 -15.64 -16.84 -24.07
CA GLU A 45 -16.37 -17.01 -25.35
C GLU A 45 -15.47 -17.32 -26.55
N GLN A 46 -14.18 -17.04 -26.45
CA GLN A 46 -13.19 -17.29 -27.52
C GLN A 46 -12.53 -18.68 -27.38
N VAL A 47 -12.84 -19.39 -26.30
CA VAL A 47 -12.27 -20.70 -25.99
C VAL A 47 -13.32 -21.79 -26.22
N THR A 48 -12.98 -22.82 -26.96
CA THR A 48 -13.91 -23.91 -27.31
C THR A 48 -14.27 -24.76 -26.08
N ASP A 49 -13.28 -25.12 -25.26
CA ASP A 49 -13.42 -25.87 -24.01
C ASP A 49 -12.60 -25.19 -22.92
N LEU A 50 -13.28 -24.39 -22.09
CA LEU A 50 -12.63 -23.62 -21.03
C LEU A 50 -11.91 -24.52 -20.03
N LYS A 51 -12.54 -25.63 -19.61
CA LYS A 51 -11.96 -26.52 -18.60
C LYS A 51 -10.67 -27.17 -19.11
N LYS A 52 -10.70 -27.69 -20.32
CA LYS A 52 -9.55 -28.32 -20.97
C LYS A 52 -8.42 -27.32 -21.17
N THR A 53 -8.73 -26.12 -21.69
CA THR A 53 -7.74 -25.04 -21.90
C THR A 53 -7.06 -24.62 -20.61
N VAL A 54 -7.83 -24.44 -19.53
CA VAL A 54 -7.28 -24.07 -18.21
C VAL A 54 -6.37 -25.16 -17.67
N GLN A 55 -6.75 -26.44 -17.82
CA GLN A 55 -5.91 -27.58 -17.39
C GLN A 55 -4.60 -27.65 -18.19
N GLU A 56 -4.65 -27.49 -19.52
CA GLU A 56 -3.47 -27.50 -20.38
C GLU A 56 -2.53 -26.33 -20.05
N LEU A 57 -3.05 -25.12 -19.84
CA LEU A 57 -2.27 -23.94 -19.46
C LEU A 57 -1.64 -24.11 -18.07
N THR A 58 -2.38 -24.66 -17.12
CA THR A 58 -1.88 -24.95 -15.77
C THR A 58 -0.69 -25.90 -15.82
N THR A 59 -0.78 -26.94 -16.65
CA THR A 59 0.31 -27.91 -16.85
C THR A 59 1.49 -27.27 -17.60
N LEU A 60 1.24 -26.53 -18.68
CA LEU A 60 2.26 -25.90 -19.51
C LEU A 60 3.12 -24.91 -18.73
N LEU A 61 2.49 -24.12 -17.87
CA LEU A 61 3.12 -23.01 -17.15
C LEU A 61 3.43 -23.35 -15.68
N ASP A 62 3.22 -24.60 -15.28
CA ASP A 62 3.43 -25.06 -13.89
C ASP A 62 2.70 -24.16 -12.85
N LEU A 63 1.42 -23.89 -13.12
CA LEU A 63 0.58 -23.07 -12.24
C LEU A 63 -0.04 -23.92 -11.13
N ASP A 64 -0.50 -23.25 -10.05
CA ASP A 64 -1.20 -23.92 -8.97
C ASP A 64 -2.56 -24.48 -9.43
N PRO A 65 -2.74 -25.82 -9.42
CA PRO A 65 -4.00 -26.43 -9.82
C PRO A 65 -5.22 -26.04 -8.96
N GLN A 66 -5.00 -25.52 -7.76
CA GLN A 66 -6.08 -25.07 -6.86
C GLN A 66 -6.83 -23.85 -7.41
N ASN A 67 -6.25 -23.12 -8.35
CA ASN A 67 -6.90 -22.00 -9.03
C ASN A 67 -7.97 -22.43 -10.03
N ILE A 68 -7.94 -23.67 -10.53
CA ILE A 68 -8.86 -24.15 -11.57
C ILE A 68 -10.33 -24.12 -11.10
N PRO A 69 -10.71 -24.68 -9.93
CA PRO A 69 -12.10 -24.65 -9.46
C PRO A 69 -12.63 -23.23 -9.30
N ARG A 70 -11.80 -22.32 -8.74
CA ARG A 70 -12.16 -20.93 -8.56
C ARG A 70 -12.46 -20.24 -9.89
N LEU A 71 -11.57 -20.38 -10.87
CA LEU A 71 -11.73 -19.78 -12.19
C LEU A 71 -12.97 -20.31 -12.91
N LEU A 72 -13.24 -21.62 -12.85
CA LEU A 72 -14.41 -22.22 -13.47
C LEU A 72 -15.71 -21.77 -12.80
N ASP A 73 -15.70 -21.51 -11.50
CA ASP A 73 -16.85 -20.96 -10.79
C ASP A 73 -17.07 -19.48 -11.15
N GLU A 74 -16.00 -18.69 -11.18
CA GLU A 74 -16.05 -17.29 -11.62
C GLU A 74 -16.58 -17.17 -13.05
N ALA A 75 -16.19 -18.07 -13.96
CA ALA A 75 -16.65 -18.11 -15.33
C ALA A 75 -18.18 -18.33 -15.45
N ARG A 76 -18.81 -18.99 -14.46
CA ARG A 76 -20.28 -19.19 -14.44
C ARG A 76 -21.04 -17.92 -14.09
N HIS A 77 -20.44 -17.04 -13.30
CA HIS A 77 -21.07 -15.83 -12.80
C HIS A 77 -20.67 -14.56 -13.58
N THR A 78 -19.67 -14.68 -14.46
CA THR A 78 -19.16 -13.56 -15.26
C THR A 78 -19.67 -13.67 -16.71
N ARG A 79 -19.85 -12.53 -17.37
CA ARG A 79 -20.21 -12.50 -18.79
C ARG A 79 -19.08 -13.09 -19.64
N LYS A 80 -19.39 -14.00 -20.56
CA LYS A 80 -18.42 -14.80 -21.32
C LYS A 80 -17.40 -14.00 -22.14
N PHE A 81 -17.70 -12.74 -22.46
CA PHE A 81 -16.78 -11.85 -23.18
C PHE A 81 -15.85 -11.05 -22.26
N ASN A 82 -16.05 -11.10 -20.93
CA ASN A 82 -15.12 -10.49 -19.99
C ASN A 82 -13.92 -11.41 -19.78
N PRO A 83 -12.70 -10.86 -19.75
CA PRO A 83 -11.51 -11.63 -19.42
C PRO A 83 -11.57 -12.15 -17.97
N LEU A 84 -11.05 -13.34 -17.78
CA LEU A 84 -10.85 -13.98 -16.49
C LEU A 84 -9.35 -14.19 -16.25
N THR A 85 -8.85 -13.81 -15.11
CA THR A 85 -7.44 -13.98 -14.76
C THR A 85 -7.17 -15.40 -14.27
N LEU A 86 -6.44 -16.20 -15.05
CA LEU A 86 -6.00 -17.54 -14.67
C LEU A 86 -4.82 -17.48 -13.69
N ALA A 87 -3.84 -16.64 -13.97
CA ALA A 87 -2.65 -16.48 -13.16
C ALA A 87 -2.19 -15.02 -13.15
N GLU A 88 -1.76 -14.56 -12.00
CA GLU A 88 -1.07 -13.28 -11.80
C GLU A 88 0.43 -13.55 -11.59
N GLN A 89 1.26 -12.52 -11.77
CA GLN A 89 2.71 -12.56 -11.48
C GLN A 89 3.47 -13.65 -12.25
N LEU A 90 3.19 -13.77 -13.55
CA LEU A 90 3.95 -14.67 -14.40
C LEU A 90 5.41 -14.24 -14.46
N ASN A 91 6.33 -15.20 -14.29
CA ASN A 91 7.75 -14.96 -14.49
C ASN A 91 8.12 -14.97 -15.98
N GLU A 92 9.34 -14.52 -16.30
CA GLU A 92 9.82 -14.44 -17.68
C GLU A 92 9.77 -15.78 -18.42
N GLU A 93 10.06 -16.89 -17.74
CA GLU A 93 10.01 -18.23 -18.31
C GLU A 93 8.57 -18.62 -18.68
N GLN A 94 7.61 -18.34 -17.81
CA GLN A 94 6.18 -18.60 -18.04
C GLN A 94 5.67 -17.75 -19.21
N VAL A 95 6.04 -16.46 -19.25
CA VAL A 95 5.71 -15.55 -20.34
C VAL A 95 6.27 -16.08 -21.66
N ALA A 96 7.55 -16.48 -21.71
CA ALA A 96 8.20 -17.04 -22.89
C ALA A 96 7.53 -18.35 -23.33
N LYS A 97 7.28 -19.28 -22.40
CA LYS A 97 6.58 -20.55 -22.67
C LYS A 97 5.18 -20.32 -23.26
N PHE A 98 4.42 -19.38 -22.70
CA PHE A 98 3.11 -19.07 -23.24
C PHE A 98 3.23 -18.45 -24.65
N SER A 99 4.09 -17.46 -24.83
CA SER A 99 4.24 -16.74 -26.12
C SER A 99 4.54 -17.67 -27.28
N VAL A 100 5.41 -18.66 -27.07
CA VAL A 100 5.74 -19.68 -28.10
C VAL A 100 4.54 -20.59 -28.40
N ASN A 101 3.67 -20.82 -27.41
CA ASN A 101 2.50 -21.72 -27.53
C ASN A 101 1.17 -20.98 -27.74
N GLN A 102 1.18 -19.66 -27.81
CA GLN A 102 -0.05 -18.83 -27.85
C GLN A 102 -1.01 -19.24 -28.98
N TYR A 103 -0.49 -19.66 -30.14
CA TYR A 103 -1.29 -20.13 -31.26
C TYR A 103 -2.19 -21.33 -30.94
N ARG A 104 -1.88 -22.10 -29.90
CA ARG A 104 -2.67 -23.25 -29.41
C ARG A 104 -3.85 -22.82 -28.51
N PHE A 105 -3.81 -21.59 -27.99
CA PHE A 105 -4.74 -21.10 -26.97
C PHE A 105 -5.47 -19.84 -27.44
N PRO A 106 -6.35 -19.96 -28.46
CA PRO A 106 -7.14 -18.80 -28.89
C PRO A 106 -7.99 -18.29 -27.73
N GLY A 107 -8.09 -16.97 -27.59
CA GLY A 107 -8.81 -16.33 -26.48
C GLY A 107 -8.02 -16.21 -25.16
N CYS A 108 -6.76 -16.62 -25.16
CA CYS A 108 -5.84 -16.44 -24.04
C CYS A 108 -4.76 -15.42 -24.40
N ASN A 109 -4.51 -14.47 -23.49
CA ASN A 109 -3.53 -13.41 -23.70
C ASN A 109 -2.73 -13.15 -22.41
N ILE A 110 -1.52 -12.64 -22.58
CA ILE A 110 -0.76 -12.06 -21.48
C ILE A 110 -1.04 -10.57 -21.47
N GLU A 111 -1.48 -10.08 -20.32
CA GLU A 111 -1.68 -8.65 -20.06
C GLU A 111 -0.60 -8.14 -19.11
N ALA A 112 -0.01 -6.99 -19.46
CA ALA A 112 0.96 -6.31 -18.61
C ALA A 112 0.24 -5.28 -17.73
N TYR A 113 0.55 -5.27 -16.44
CA TYR A 113 0.05 -4.27 -15.50
C TYR A 113 1.18 -3.77 -14.59
N LEU A 114 0.99 -2.61 -13.99
CA LEU A 114 1.97 -2.04 -13.08
C LEU A 114 1.66 -2.45 -11.64
N LYS A 115 2.62 -3.05 -10.97
CA LYS A 115 2.55 -3.46 -9.57
C LYS A 115 3.51 -2.64 -8.72
N ARG A 116 3.04 -2.17 -7.56
CA ARG A 116 3.87 -1.43 -6.63
C ARG A 116 4.98 -2.30 -6.07
N ASN A 117 6.19 -1.77 -5.98
CA ASN A 117 7.35 -2.45 -5.42
C ASN A 117 8.12 -1.52 -4.48
N TYR A 118 8.60 -2.09 -3.37
CA TYR A 118 9.38 -1.41 -2.34
C TYR A 118 10.78 -2.03 -2.27
N PRO A 119 11.78 -1.45 -2.96
CA PRO A 119 13.12 -2.05 -3.10
C PRO A 119 13.85 -2.25 -1.77
N TYR A 120 13.54 -1.44 -0.77
CA TYR A 120 14.18 -1.50 0.56
C TYR A 120 13.40 -2.33 1.59
N THR A 121 12.38 -3.05 1.15
CA THR A 121 11.63 -4.02 1.95
C THR A 121 11.29 -3.50 3.37
N ASP A 122 11.68 -4.22 4.41
CA ASP A 122 11.38 -3.95 5.81
C ASP A 122 12.04 -2.70 6.41
N VAL A 123 13.06 -2.15 5.74
CA VAL A 123 13.79 -0.95 6.20
C VAL A 123 12.90 0.29 6.29
N LEU A 124 11.91 0.41 5.40
CA LEU A 124 11.08 1.62 5.25
C LEU A 124 9.59 1.42 5.52
N THR A 125 9.16 0.20 5.83
CA THR A 125 7.74 -0.16 5.88
C THR A 125 6.91 0.76 6.76
N HIS A 126 7.39 1.09 7.95
CA HIS A 126 6.64 1.92 8.88
C HIS A 126 6.60 3.42 8.52
N ALA A 127 7.50 3.87 7.64
CA ALA A 127 7.48 5.22 7.09
C ALA A 127 6.61 5.28 5.83
N LEU A 128 6.92 4.44 4.83
CA LEU A 128 6.19 4.44 3.56
C LEU A 128 4.80 3.85 3.68
N GLY A 129 4.61 2.84 4.50
CA GLY A 129 3.43 1.99 4.45
C GLY A 129 3.47 1.08 3.23
N TYR A 130 2.30 0.76 2.71
CA TYR A 130 2.15 -0.10 1.53
C TYR A 130 0.79 0.12 0.86
N VAL A 131 0.68 -0.32 -0.39
CA VAL A 131 -0.59 -0.50 -1.08
C VAL A 131 -1.05 -1.96 -0.97
N ALA A 132 -2.34 -2.18 -0.93
CA ALA A 132 -2.93 -3.51 -1.03
C ALA A 132 -4.33 -3.42 -1.64
N ARG A 133 -4.91 -4.57 -1.99
CA ARG A 133 -6.23 -4.63 -2.64
C ARG A 133 -7.28 -3.83 -1.91
N ILE A 134 -8.08 -3.12 -2.68
CA ILE A 134 -9.25 -2.36 -2.23
C ILE A 134 -10.23 -3.36 -1.61
N ASN A 135 -10.62 -3.12 -0.35
CA ASN A 135 -11.60 -3.91 0.36
C ASN A 135 -12.95 -3.18 0.46
N VAL A 136 -13.95 -3.84 1.04
CA VAL A 136 -15.31 -3.29 1.17
C VAL A 136 -15.34 -1.95 1.91
N LYS A 137 -14.51 -1.79 2.95
CA LYS A 137 -14.44 -0.52 3.71
C LYS A 137 -13.83 0.60 2.88
N ASP A 138 -12.80 0.28 2.08
CA ASP A 138 -12.19 1.25 1.17
C ASP A 138 -13.20 1.70 0.11
N LEU A 139 -13.97 0.76 -0.47
CA LEU A 139 -15.03 1.08 -1.45
C LEU A 139 -16.09 2.01 -0.86
N GLN A 140 -16.55 1.73 0.36
CA GLN A 140 -17.52 2.57 1.08
C GLN A 140 -16.96 3.98 1.32
N GLN A 141 -15.66 4.08 1.66
CA GLN A 141 -15.03 5.38 1.84
C GLN A 141 -14.87 6.14 0.53
N LEU A 142 -14.43 5.47 -0.54
CA LEU A 142 -14.30 6.06 -1.88
C LEU A 142 -15.66 6.54 -2.43
N GLU A 143 -16.73 5.78 -2.20
CA GLU A 143 -18.10 6.16 -2.58
C GLU A 143 -18.53 7.41 -1.82
N LYS A 144 -18.34 7.43 -0.50
CA LYS A 144 -18.65 8.57 0.36
C LYS A 144 -17.90 9.84 -0.03
N ASP A 145 -16.64 9.69 -0.46
CA ASP A 145 -15.77 10.78 -0.91
C ASP A 145 -16.01 11.17 -2.39
N GLY A 146 -16.93 10.49 -3.09
CA GLY A 146 -17.23 10.73 -4.51
C GLY A 146 -16.11 10.33 -5.47
N LYS A 147 -15.19 9.47 -5.05
CA LYS A 147 -13.98 9.08 -5.81
C LYS A 147 -14.08 7.72 -6.48
N LEU A 148 -15.17 6.99 -6.32
CA LEU A 148 -15.30 5.60 -6.78
C LEU A 148 -14.99 5.43 -8.27
N ASN A 149 -15.44 6.37 -9.11
CA ASN A 149 -15.18 6.33 -10.56
C ASN A 149 -13.70 6.43 -10.91
N ASN A 150 -12.91 7.16 -10.12
CA ASN A 150 -11.46 7.30 -10.32
C ASN A 150 -10.70 6.00 -10.01
N TYR A 151 -11.32 5.07 -9.25
CA TYR A 151 -10.74 3.78 -8.88
C TYR A 151 -11.35 2.60 -9.66
N ALA A 152 -12.18 2.87 -10.68
CA ALA A 152 -12.89 1.81 -11.41
C ALA A 152 -11.96 0.79 -12.12
N ALA A 153 -10.75 1.19 -12.49
CA ALA A 153 -9.72 0.32 -13.07
C ALA A 153 -8.55 0.05 -12.12
N THR A 154 -8.61 0.54 -10.87
CA THR A 154 -7.53 0.40 -9.89
C THR A 154 -7.89 -0.68 -8.89
N HIS A 155 -6.97 -1.60 -8.65
CA HIS A 155 -7.19 -2.72 -7.74
C HIS A 155 -6.59 -2.50 -6.34
N ASP A 156 -5.60 -1.63 -6.22
CA ASP A 156 -4.85 -1.40 -5.00
C ASP A 156 -4.99 0.06 -4.51
N ILE A 157 -4.91 0.26 -3.20
CA ILE A 157 -4.98 1.57 -2.54
C ILE A 157 -3.99 1.62 -1.39
N GLY A 158 -3.47 2.81 -1.05
CA GLY A 158 -2.60 3.01 0.10
C GLY A 158 -3.28 2.68 1.42
N LYS A 159 -2.68 1.80 2.22
CA LYS A 159 -3.24 1.31 3.48
C LYS A 159 -2.67 1.97 4.71
N GLN A 160 -1.42 2.37 4.66
CA GLN A 160 -0.68 2.94 5.79
C GLN A 160 0.38 3.94 5.31
N GLY A 161 0.94 4.71 6.23
CA GLY A 161 2.11 5.55 6.03
C GLY A 161 1.92 6.62 4.96
N VAL A 162 3.02 6.94 4.29
CA VAL A 162 3.07 7.91 3.19
C VAL A 162 2.12 7.50 2.05
N GLU A 163 2.06 6.21 1.72
CA GLU A 163 1.18 5.68 0.68
C GLU A 163 -0.30 6.01 0.92
N LYS A 164 -0.76 5.94 2.18
CA LYS A 164 -2.13 6.29 2.53
C LYS A 164 -2.35 7.79 2.66
N TYR A 165 -1.42 8.49 3.30
CA TYR A 165 -1.59 9.92 3.58
C TYR A 165 -1.60 10.76 2.30
N TYR A 166 -0.75 10.39 1.34
CA TYR A 166 -0.65 11.05 0.05
C TYR A 166 -1.36 10.30 -1.09
N GLU A 167 -2.34 9.46 -0.77
CA GLU A 167 -3.08 8.65 -1.74
C GLU A 167 -3.61 9.50 -2.90
N ASP A 168 -4.24 10.63 -2.61
CA ASP A 168 -4.83 11.51 -3.64
C ASP A 168 -3.80 12.09 -4.62
N GLN A 169 -2.57 12.30 -4.16
CA GLN A 169 -1.48 12.81 -5.01
C GLN A 169 -0.83 11.66 -5.78
N LEU A 170 -0.61 10.53 -5.11
CA LEU A 170 0.07 9.37 -5.68
C LEU A 170 -0.79 8.62 -6.70
N HIS A 171 -2.12 8.55 -6.52
CA HIS A 171 -2.99 7.75 -7.37
C HIS A 171 -3.11 8.30 -8.79
N GLY A 172 -3.25 9.62 -8.96
CA GLY A 172 -3.51 10.26 -10.25
C GLY A 172 -4.99 10.22 -10.67
N GLN A 173 -5.23 10.37 -11.97
CA GLN A 173 -6.58 10.40 -12.53
C GLN A 173 -6.78 9.28 -13.55
N ALA A 174 -7.86 8.52 -13.39
CA ALA A 174 -8.21 7.45 -14.32
C ALA A 174 -8.54 8.03 -15.71
N GLY A 175 -8.06 7.34 -16.74
CA GLY A 175 -8.48 7.54 -18.12
C GLY A 175 -9.70 6.69 -18.44
N TYR A 176 -10.23 6.85 -19.65
CA TYR A 176 -11.33 6.02 -20.13
C TYR A 176 -11.36 5.91 -21.64
N GLN A 177 -11.95 4.84 -22.13
CA GLN A 177 -12.30 4.63 -23.52
C GLN A 177 -13.82 4.51 -23.65
N GLU A 178 -14.42 5.31 -24.50
CA GLU A 178 -15.79 5.10 -24.96
C GLU A 178 -15.74 4.20 -26.18
N VAL A 179 -16.31 3.02 -26.07
CA VAL A 179 -16.30 2.02 -27.14
C VAL A 179 -17.71 1.70 -27.59
N GLU A 180 -17.88 1.53 -28.91
CA GLU A 180 -19.11 0.98 -29.47
C GLU A 180 -19.06 -0.54 -29.32
N VAL A 181 -20.16 -1.11 -28.80
CA VAL A 181 -20.27 -2.56 -28.61
C VAL A 181 -21.48 -3.09 -29.38
N ASN A 182 -21.39 -4.34 -29.82
CA ASN A 182 -22.54 -5.03 -30.44
C ASN A 182 -23.55 -5.52 -29.38
N ASN A 183 -24.63 -6.14 -29.83
CA ASN A 183 -25.67 -6.71 -28.96
C ASN A 183 -25.18 -7.81 -28.00
N LYS A 184 -23.98 -8.37 -28.24
CA LYS A 184 -23.31 -9.33 -27.37
C LYS A 184 -22.29 -8.69 -26.42
N GLY A 185 -22.10 -7.35 -26.52
CA GLY A 185 -21.15 -6.61 -25.70
C GLY A 185 -19.71 -6.63 -26.19
N ARG A 186 -19.43 -7.13 -27.38
CA ARG A 186 -18.10 -7.09 -28.00
C ARG A 186 -17.80 -5.71 -28.54
N VAL A 187 -16.60 -5.23 -28.27
CA VAL A 187 -16.09 -3.94 -28.78
C VAL A 187 -15.97 -4.00 -30.30
N LEU A 188 -16.61 -3.06 -30.98
CA LEU A 188 -16.53 -2.89 -32.42
C LEU A 188 -15.49 -1.85 -32.81
N ARG A 189 -15.48 -0.72 -32.12
CA ARG A 189 -14.51 0.37 -32.33
C ARG A 189 -14.44 1.28 -31.10
N THR A 190 -13.32 1.99 -30.95
CA THR A 190 -13.16 3.06 -29.97
C THR A 190 -13.70 4.36 -30.54
N LEU A 191 -14.62 5.00 -29.82
CA LEU A 191 -15.23 6.28 -30.20
C LEU A 191 -14.44 7.46 -29.64
N LYS A 192 -13.99 7.33 -28.38
CA LYS A 192 -13.23 8.35 -27.67
C LYS A 192 -12.21 7.69 -26.77
N PHE A 193 -11.04 8.29 -26.66
CA PHE A 193 -10.00 7.89 -25.74
C PHE A 193 -9.50 9.09 -24.94
N GLN A 194 -9.55 8.99 -23.64
CA GLN A 194 -8.93 9.92 -22.71
C GLN A 194 -7.85 9.17 -21.93
N PRO A 195 -6.57 9.48 -22.14
CA PRO A 195 -5.50 8.82 -21.41
C PRO A 195 -5.57 9.12 -19.92
N PRO A 196 -5.14 8.18 -19.06
CA PRO A 196 -5.01 8.45 -17.64
C PRO A 196 -3.90 9.48 -17.38
N VAL A 197 -4.04 10.23 -16.29
CA VAL A 197 -3.01 11.15 -15.80
C VAL A 197 -2.28 10.50 -14.64
N ALA A 198 -0.96 10.32 -14.79
CA ALA A 198 -0.13 9.72 -13.76
C ALA A 198 -0.23 10.49 -12.43
N GLY A 199 -0.08 9.78 -11.32
CA GLY A 199 0.06 10.39 -10.00
C GLY A 199 1.34 11.23 -9.90
N GLN A 200 1.37 12.11 -8.91
CA GLN A 200 2.52 12.97 -8.65
C GLN A 200 3.59 12.19 -7.89
N ASP A 201 4.84 12.38 -8.27
CA ASP A 201 5.98 11.85 -7.55
C ASP A 201 6.18 12.61 -6.24
N LEU A 202 6.61 11.90 -5.19
CA LEU A 202 6.91 12.46 -3.88
C LEU A 202 8.41 12.40 -3.59
N TYR A 203 8.94 13.49 -3.05
CA TYR A 203 10.30 13.57 -2.52
C TYR A 203 10.22 13.75 -1.01
N LEU A 204 10.67 12.74 -0.26
CA LEU A 204 10.62 12.73 1.19
C LEU A 204 11.88 13.38 1.78
N GLY A 205 11.78 13.86 3.03
CA GLY A 205 12.95 14.31 3.80
C GLY A 205 13.91 13.19 4.20
N ILE A 206 13.48 11.93 4.09
CA ILE A 206 14.28 10.73 4.44
C ILE A 206 15.55 10.67 3.59
N ASP A 207 16.69 10.37 4.25
CA ASP A 207 17.93 9.96 3.62
C ASP A 207 18.05 8.43 3.77
N ILE A 208 18.01 7.71 2.65
CA ILE A 208 17.99 6.24 2.68
C ILE A 208 19.27 5.64 3.29
N LYS A 209 20.41 6.33 3.22
CA LYS A 209 21.65 5.85 3.82
C LYS A 209 21.57 5.93 5.34
N LEU A 210 21.06 7.05 5.88
CA LEU A 210 20.81 7.19 7.32
C LEU A 210 19.74 6.20 7.79
N GLN A 211 18.66 6.05 7.04
CA GLN A 211 17.58 5.11 7.33
C GLN A 211 18.09 3.67 7.46
N LYS A 212 18.87 3.20 6.47
CA LYS A 212 19.49 1.87 6.49
C LYS A 212 20.40 1.70 7.71
N ARG A 213 21.27 2.68 7.95
CA ARG A 213 22.18 2.60 9.09
C ARG A 213 21.45 2.57 10.42
N ALA A 214 20.42 3.39 10.59
CA ALA A 214 19.58 3.40 11.78
C ALA A 214 18.85 2.04 11.95
N TYR A 215 18.34 1.47 10.86
CA TYR A 215 17.69 0.16 10.89
C TYR A 215 18.66 -0.97 11.27
N GLU A 216 19.85 -0.99 10.70
CA GLU A 216 20.92 -1.94 11.06
C GLU A 216 21.28 -1.90 12.54
N LEU A 217 21.37 -0.69 13.13
CA LEU A 217 21.64 -0.52 14.55
C LEU A 217 20.51 -1.05 15.46
N MET A 218 19.30 -1.20 14.93
CA MET A 218 18.14 -1.72 15.63
C MET A 218 17.99 -3.24 15.53
N GLN A 219 18.82 -3.94 14.74
CA GLN A 219 18.73 -5.39 14.63
C GLN A 219 18.80 -6.09 16.00
N GLY A 220 17.84 -7.01 16.21
CA GLY A 220 17.70 -7.73 17.49
C GLY A 220 17.11 -6.91 18.64
N ARG A 221 16.73 -5.65 18.41
CA ARG A 221 16.13 -4.76 19.42
C ARG A 221 14.70 -4.39 19.06
N LYS A 222 13.91 -4.06 20.09
CA LYS A 222 12.54 -3.51 19.94
C LYS A 222 12.58 -2.03 20.29
N GLY A 223 12.13 -1.18 19.38
CA GLY A 223 12.10 0.25 19.61
C GLY A 223 11.98 1.05 18.33
N GLY A 224 12.30 2.33 18.40
CA GLY A 224 12.31 3.21 17.24
C GLY A 224 13.45 4.21 17.29
N ILE A 225 13.90 4.63 16.10
CA ILE A 225 14.82 5.75 15.90
C ILE A 225 14.14 6.74 14.98
N LEU A 226 13.97 7.97 15.47
CA LEU A 226 13.52 9.11 14.71
C LEU A 226 14.64 10.16 14.66
N MET A 227 15.06 10.53 13.45
CA MET A 227 16.02 11.61 13.23
C MET A 227 15.31 12.75 12.51
N MET A 228 15.43 13.94 13.05
CA MET A 228 14.81 15.15 12.52
C MET A 228 15.85 16.25 12.36
N ASP A 229 15.78 16.98 11.27
CA ASP A 229 16.56 18.22 11.08
C ASP A 229 15.89 19.33 11.91
N PRO A 230 16.58 19.92 12.90
CA PRO A 230 15.96 20.94 13.76
C PRO A 230 15.72 22.28 13.04
N ARG A 231 16.29 22.48 11.85
CA ARG A 231 16.18 23.73 11.10
C ARG A 231 14.83 23.88 10.41
N ASP A 232 14.27 22.77 9.90
CA ASP A 232 13.05 22.75 9.10
C ASP A 232 12.03 21.67 9.51
N GLY A 233 12.40 20.80 10.46
CA GLY A 233 11.57 19.69 10.92
C GLY A 233 11.53 18.49 9.96
N SER A 234 12.34 18.46 8.92
CA SER A 234 12.42 17.33 8.00
C SER A 234 12.83 16.05 8.72
N ILE A 235 12.09 14.96 8.47
CA ILE A 235 12.41 13.64 9.00
C ILE A 235 13.46 12.99 8.11
N LEU A 236 14.67 12.80 8.66
CA LEU A 236 15.81 12.21 7.95
C LEU A 236 15.83 10.68 8.03
N ALA A 237 15.36 10.12 9.15
CA ALA A 237 15.19 8.69 9.34
C ALA A 237 13.99 8.41 10.24
N PHE A 238 13.26 7.33 9.92
CA PHE A 238 12.07 6.89 10.64
C PHE A 238 12.07 5.37 10.74
N VAL A 239 12.63 4.83 11.80
CA VAL A 239 12.83 3.40 12.03
C VAL A 239 11.95 2.90 13.16
N SER A 240 11.11 1.93 12.88
CA SER A 240 10.41 1.12 13.88
C SER A 240 10.83 -0.33 13.73
N ALA A 241 11.39 -0.93 14.77
CA ALA A 241 11.92 -2.30 14.75
C ALA A 241 11.30 -3.18 15.84
N PRO A 242 11.11 -4.47 15.57
CA PRO A 242 11.27 -5.11 14.27
C PRO A 242 10.21 -4.64 13.26
N SER A 243 10.47 -4.89 11.98
CA SER A 243 9.62 -4.53 10.85
C SER A 243 9.26 -5.77 10.02
N TYR A 244 8.68 -5.58 8.86
CA TYR A 244 8.26 -6.64 7.94
C TYR A 244 8.35 -6.15 6.49
N ASP A 245 8.44 -7.09 5.53
CA ASP A 245 8.45 -6.74 4.11
C ASP A 245 7.05 -6.30 3.65
N PRO A 246 6.85 -5.05 3.18
CA PRO A 246 5.56 -4.54 2.73
C PRO A 246 5.11 -5.20 1.42
N ASN A 247 6.02 -5.74 0.61
CA ASN A 247 5.70 -6.38 -0.66
C ASN A 247 4.79 -7.61 -0.49
N ILE A 248 4.77 -8.25 0.69
CA ILE A 248 3.84 -9.35 0.96
C ILE A 248 2.37 -8.92 0.85
N PHE A 249 2.06 -7.66 1.23
CA PHE A 249 0.70 -7.12 1.14
C PHE A 249 0.35 -6.73 -0.29
N VAL A 250 1.34 -6.27 -1.06
CA VAL A 250 1.16 -5.93 -2.48
C VAL A 250 0.83 -7.14 -3.33
N ARG A 251 1.53 -8.27 -3.09
CA ARG A 251 1.28 -9.53 -3.82
C ARG A 251 0.02 -10.28 -3.35
N GLY A 252 -0.58 -9.85 -2.24
CA GLY A 252 -1.68 -10.55 -1.59
C GLY A 252 -1.17 -11.47 -0.46
N VAL A 253 -1.21 -10.97 0.77
CA VAL A 253 -0.81 -11.71 1.96
C VAL A 253 -1.74 -12.90 2.20
N THR A 254 -1.18 -14.08 2.40
CA THR A 254 -1.95 -15.27 2.77
C THR A 254 -2.40 -15.19 4.22
N SER A 255 -3.50 -15.91 4.57
CA SER A 255 -3.98 -16.00 5.95
C SER A 255 -2.91 -16.55 6.92
N LYS A 256 -2.05 -17.44 6.44
CA LYS A 256 -0.95 -18.03 7.22
C LYS A 256 0.15 -16.99 7.49
N GLU A 257 0.58 -16.25 6.48
CA GLU A 257 1.59 -15.18 6.62
C GLU A 257 1.09 -14.08 7.55
N TYR A 258 -0.15 -13.62 7.36
CA TYR A 258 -0.75 -12.60 8.21
C TYR A 258 -0.90 -13.06 9.67
N ALA A 259 -1.37 -14.29 9.88
CA ALA A 259 -1.47 -14.86 11.22
C ALA A 259 -0.10 -15.00 11.91
N ALA A 260 0.98 -15.29 11.14
CA ALA A 260 2.34 -15.34 11.67
C ALA A 260 2.79 -13.96 12.18
N LEU A 261 2.55 -12.90 11.39
CA LEU A 261 2.87 -11.51 11.80
C LEU A 261 2.06 -11.06 13.03
N LEU A 262 0.78 -11.43 13.11
CA LEU A 262 -0.08 -11.09 14.26
C LEU A 262 0.34 -11.81 15.55
N LYS A 263 0.78 -13.06 15.44
CA LYS A 263 1.20 -13.89 16.58
C LYS A 263 2.65 -13.67 16.99
N ASP A 264 3.44 -12.94 16.21
CA ASP A 264 4.84 -12.68 16.55
C ASP A 264 4.92 -11.88 17.86
N PRO A 265 5.60 -12.43 18.90
CA PRO A 265 5.76 -11.77 20.20
C PRO A 265 6.52 -10.45 20.10
N ASN A 266 7.25 -10.24 19.01
CA ASN A 266 7.96 -9.01 18.73
C ASN A 266 7.06 -7.92 18.11
N ARG A 267 5.83 -8.27 17.69
CA ARG A 267 4.82 -7.35 17.15
C ARG A 267 5.37 -6.44 16.04
N PRO A 268 5.82 -6.99 14.91
CA PRO A 268 6.42 -6.20 13.81
C PRO A 268 5.44 -5.23 13.16
N LEU A 269 4.13 -5.48 13.24
CA LEU A 269 3.09 -4.62 12.65
C LEU A 269 2.90 -3.29 13.40
N ILE A 270 3.42 -3.16 14.64
CA ILE A 270 3.28 -1.94 15.43
C ILE A 270 4.31 -0.90 14.99
N ASN A 271 3.83 0.27 14.56
CA ASN A 271 4.67 1.44 14.36
C ASN A 271 5.01 2.07 15.72
N ARG A 272 6.21 1.77 16.23
CA ARG A 272 6.65 2.19 17.56
C ARG A 272 6.95 3.68 17.68
N ILE A 273 7.14 4.36 16.56
CA ILE A 273 7.32 5.82 16.53
C ILE A 273 5.99 6.53 16.74
N SER A 274 4.95 6.14 15.98
CA SER A 274 3.66 6.84 15.99
C SER A 274 2.64 6.25 16.96
N GLN A 275 2.78 4.98 17.34
CA GLN A 275 1.83 4.25 18.19
C GLN A 275 2.43 3.78 19.51
N GLY A 276 3.74 3.94 19.70
CA GLY A 276 4.43 3.54 20.93
C GLY A 276 4.11 4.48 22.07
N GLY A 277 3.57 3.96 23.18
CA GLY A 277 3.36 4.69 24.42
C GLY A 277 4.58 4.55 25.33
N TYR A 278 5.55 5.44 25.23
CA TYR A 278 6.74 5.47 26.09
C TYR A 278 6.63 6.58 27.12
N ALA A 279 7.07 6.29 28.34
CA ALA A 279 7.18 7.33 29.37
C ALA A 279 8.27 8.33 28.99
N PRO A 280 7.96 9.63 28.85
CA PRO A 280 8.91 10.62 28.37
C PRO A 280 10.03 10.91 29.38
N ALA A 281 9.82 10.59 30.64
CA ALA A 281 10.75 10.87 31.75
C ALA A 281 11.24 12.34 31.72
N SER A 282 12.58 12.57 31.92
CA SER A 282 13.13 13.93 31.94
C SER A 282 13.15 14.64 30.60
N THR A 283 12.87 13.96 29.48
CA THR A 283 12.87 14.58 28.15
C THR A 283 11.75 15.61 27.97
N VAL A 284 10.65 15.52 28.76
CA VAL A 284 9.55 16.46 28.72
C VAL A 284 9.79 17.74 29.51
N LYS A 285 10.79 17.76 30.42
CA LYS A 285 10.99 18.90 31.35
C LYS A 285 11.25 20.24 30.67
N PRO A 286 12.05 20.34 29.56
CA PRO A 286 12.20 21.60 28.83
C PRO A 286 10.89 22.16 28.31
N LEU A 287 10.01 21.28 27.78
CA LEU A 287 8.69 21.69 27.29
C LEU A 287 7.78 22.21 28.41
N LEU A 288 7.80 21.53 29.58
CA LEU A 288 7.05 21.98 30.77
C LEU A 288 7.58 23.31 31.30
N ALA A 289 8.90 23.54 31.26
CA ALA A 289 9.50 24.82 31.66
C ALA A 289 9.06 25.95 30.70
N ILE A 290 9.10 25.74 29.39
CA ILE A 290 8.63 26.71 28.39
C ILE A 290 7.14 27.02 28.59
N MET A 291 6.32 25.99 28.80
CA MET A 291 4.89 26.14 29.08
C MET A 291 4.67 26.97 30.34
N GLY A 292 5.38 26.66 31.45
CA GLY A 292 5.26 27.40 32.69
C GLY A 292 5.67 28.89 32.59
N LEU A 293 6.69 29.18 31.78
CA LEU A 293 7.10 30.54 31.47
C LEU A 293 6.06 31.28 30.63
N ASN A 294 5.51 30.61 29.61
CA ASN A 294 4.52 31.20 28.70
C ASN A 294 3.19 31.49 29.41
N GLU A 295 2.77 30.61 30.31
CA GLU A 295 1.56 30.80 31.15
C GLU A 295 1.79 31.74 32.34
N GLY A 296 3.01 32.26 32.53
CA GLY A 296 3.34 33.11 33.68
C GLY A 296 3.34 32.40 35.03
N ALA A 297 3.26 31.05 35.04
CA ALA A 297 3.25 30.26 36.28
C ALA A 297 4.62 30.22 36.95
N ILE A 298 5.70 30.40 36.20
CA ILE A 298 7.08 30.53 36.70
C ILE A 298 7.79 31.66 35.96
N THR A 299 8.90 32.11 36.54
CA THR A 299 9.85 33.05 35.92
C THR A 299 11.19 32.36 35.67
N PRO A 300 12.11 32.93 34.87
CA PRO A 300 13.44 32.36 34.69
C PRO A 300 14.25 32.25 35.97
N TYR A 301 13.86 33.00 36.99
CA TYR A 301 14.52 33.01 38.31
C TYR A 301 13.80 32.15 39.36
N TYR A 302 12.70 31.48 38.95
CA TYR A 302 11.93 30.61 39.84
C TYR A 302 12.83 29.46 40.37
N ARG A 303 12.82 29.28 41.68
CA ARG A 303 13.53 28.21 42.34
C ARG A 303 12.59 27.41 43.21
N TYR A 304 12.59 26.11 43.05
CA TYR A 304 11.85 25.18 43.88
C TYR A 304 12.82 24.31 44.68
N PHE A 305 12.65 24.26 46.01
CA PHE A 305 13.44 23.40 46.86
C PHE A 305 12.80 22.03 46.93
N GLY A 306 13.34 21.05 46.20
CA GLY A 306 12.87 19.66 46.19
C GLY A 306 13.47 18.86 47.33
N GLY A 307 12.62 18.38 48.26
CA GLY A 307 13.05 17.44 49.27
C GLY A 307 13.38 16.05 48.72
N PRO A 308 13.91 15.14 49.56
CA PRO A 308 14.30 13.78 49.12
C PRO A 308 13.11 12.92 48.70
N THR A 309 11.89 13.33 49.03
CA THR A 309 10.66 12.63 48.67
C THR A 309 9.56 13.61 48.29
N PHE A 310 8.75 13.25 47.30
CA PHE A 310 7.54 13.95 46.91
C PHE A 310 6.34 13.03 47.06
N GLN A 311 5.24 13.55 47.60
CA GLN A 311 4.00 12.81 47.73
C GLN A 311 2.88 13.60 47.04
N ILE A 312 2.18 12.96 46.12
CA ILE A 312 1.00 13.57 45.50
C ILE A 312 -0.13 13.66 46.52
N PRO A 313 -0.75 14.85 46.69
CA PRO A 313 -1.87 15.01 47.65
C PRO A 313 -2.98 13.96 47.37
N GLY A 314 -3.48 13.34 48.45
CA GLY A 314 -4.52 12.30 48.34
C GLY A 314 -4.03 10.90 48.01
N THR A 315 -2.70 10.68 47.88
CA THR A 315 -2.12 9.33 47.68
C THR A 315 -1.19 8.93 48.80
N ALA A 316 -1.10 7.62 49.10
CA ALA A 316 -0.13 7.11 50.11
C ALA A 316 1.26 6.92 49.47
N ARG A 317 1.38 7.03 48.14
CA ARG A 317 2.66 6.73 47.43
C ARG A 317 3.63 7.89 47.50
N LYS A 318 4.85 7.62 48.02
CA LYS A 318 5.96 8.55 48.01
C LYS A 318 6.90 8.26 46.85
N PHE A 319 7.25 9.29 46.10
CA PHE A 319 8.24 9.25 45.03
C PHE A 319 9.58 9.75 45.60
N ARG A 320 10.62 8.97 45.40
CA ARG A 320 11.95 9.33 45.90
C ARG A 320 12.74 10.04 44.81
N ASP A 321 13.48 11.08 45.20
CA ASP A 321 14.49 11.68 44.35
C ASP A 321 15.67 10.69 44.19
N TRP A 322 16.34 10.75 43.02
CA TRP A 322 17.56 9.95 42.78
C TRP A 322 18.70 10.44 43.68
N ARG A 323 18.72 11.72 44.05
CA ARG A 323 19.65 12.32 44.99
C ARG A 323 19.11 12.18 46.41
N ARG A 324 19.90 11.55 47.31
CA ARG A 324 19.45 11.24 48.69
C ARG A 324 19.03 12.45 49.53
N GLY A 325 19.60 13.63 49.25
CA GLY A 325 19.26 14.89 49.94
C GLY A 325 18.19 15.73 49.29
N GLY A 326 17.69 15.34 48.11
CA GLY A 326 16.87 16.18 47.25
C GLY A 326 17.69 17.20 46.47
N HIS A 327 16.97 18.09 45.76
CA HIS A 327 17.57 19.19 44.96
C HIS A 327 17.20 20.54 45.52
#